data_b6994bd31dd0803cbe7605346169309e
#
_entry.id   b6994bd31dd0803cbe7605346169309e
#
_cell.length_a   1.000
_cell.length_b   1.000
_cell.length_c   1.000
_cell.angle_alpha   90.00
_cell.angle_beta   90.00
_cell.angle_gamma   90.00
#
_symmetry.space_group_name_H-M   'P 1'
#
loop_
_entity.id
_entity.type
_entity.pdbx_description
1 polymer ?
#
loop_
_entity_poly.entity_id
_entity_poly.type
_entity_poly.pdbx_seq_one_letter_code
_entity_poly.pdbx_strand_id
1 'polypeptide(L)'
;MMLPSEFARQSVGFGTIACVCDPHEIANVCGMPGVDYMIENANHAPLKFYFGAPSCVPATEFDSAGAVINAHDVDQLLQRDDIHFLAEMMNYTGVVENDAEVMQKLHAAHRHHKPIDGHAPELKGD
;
A
#
# COMPACT_ATOMS: atom_id res chain seq x y z
N MET A 1 5.89 -1.37 13.27
CA MET A 1 5.36 -0.16 12.59
C MET A 1 5.83 1.08 13.31
N MET A 2 6.17 2.14 12.59
CA MET A 2 6.60 3.43 13.13
C MET A 2 5.78 4.54 12.46
N LEU A 3 5.42 5.59 13.22
CA LEU A 3 4.72 6.74 12.63
C LEU A 3 5.66 7.51 11.70
N PRO A 4 5.15 8.09 10.59
CA PRO A 4 5.95 8.89 9.67
C PRO A 4 6.74 10.01 10.33
N SER A 5 6.15 10.74 11.28
CA SER A 5 6.84 11.80 12.04
C SER A 5 8.04 11.26 12.84
N GLU A 6 7.91 10.10 13.46
CA GLU A 6 9.00 9.47 14.22
C GLU A 6 10.07 8.89 13.28
N PHE A 7 9.66 8.27 12.17
CA PHE A 7 10.59 7.82 11.15
C PHE A 7 11.42 8.99 10.59
N ALA A 8 10.76 10.10 10.26
CA ALA A 8 11.44 11.30 9.79
C ALA A 8 12.43 11.83 10.83
N ARG A 9 12.02 11.92 12.09
CA ARG A 9 12.88 12.39 13.19
C ARG A 9 14.17 11.56 13.30
N GLN A 10 14.07 10.25 13.08
CA GLN A 10 15.22 9.34 13.17
C GLN A 10 16.11 9.40 11.91
N SER A 11 15.51 9.55 10.72
CA SER A 11 16.20 9.30 9.45
C SER A 11 16.78 10.54 8.78
N VAL A 12 16.19 11.74 9.00
CA VAL A 12 16.71 12.97 8.35
C VAL A 12 18.14 13.30 8.74
N GLY A 13 18.55 12.97 9.96
CA GLY A 13 19.92 13.14 10.44
C GLY A 13 20.95 12.32 9.68
N PHE A 14 20.53 11.27 8.99
CA PHE A 14 21.36 10.43 8.13
C PHE A 14 21.29 10.80 6.63
N GLY A 15 20.62 11.90 6.31
CA GLY A 15 20.52 12.39 4.94
C GLY A 15 19.33 11.80 4.14
N THR A 16 18.40 11.11 4.79
CA THR A 16 17.16 10.63 4.12
C THR A 16 16.28 11.83 3.77
N ILE A 17 15.89 11.92 2.51
CA ILE A 17 15.08 13.04 1.97
C ILE A 17 13.67 12.63 1.57
N ALA A 18 13.44 11.34 1.32
CA ALA A 18 12.16 10.79 0.92
C ALA A 18 12.03 9.31 1.32
N CYS A 19 10.80 8.84 1.43
CA CYS A 19 10.46 7.45 1.69
C CYS A 19 9.29 7.03 0.79
N VAL A 20 9.41 5.87 0.17
CA VAL A 20 8.29 5.16 -0.47
C VAL A 20 7.77 4.16 0.56
N CYS A 21 6.48 4.15 0.82
CA CYS A 21 5.93 3.39 1.94
C CYS A 21 4.54 2.81 1.65
N ASP A 22 4.31 1.67 2.27
CA ASP A 22 3.05 0.96 2.26
C ASP A 22 2.49 0.91 3.70
N PRO A 23 1.33 1.53 3.98
CA PRO A 23 0.73 1.56 5.31
C PRO A 23 -0.11 0.31 5.63
N HIS A 24 0.16 -0.86 5.03
CA HIS A 24 -0.67 -2.06 5.18
C HIS A 24 -0.78 -2.55 6.62
N GLU A 25 0.24 -2.37 7.45
CA GLU A 25 0.23 -2.83 8.85
C GLU A 25 -0.84 -2.11 9.67
N ILE A 26 -0.95 -0.79 9.56
CA ILE A 26 -2.03 -0.05 10.22
C ILE A 26 -3.38 -0.30 9.54
N ALA A 27 -3.37 -0.52 8.22
CA ALA A 27 -4.56 -0.86 7.46
C ALA A 27 -5.15 -2.21 7.91
N ASN A 28 -4.33 -3.21 8.27
CA ASN A 28 -4.80 -4.48 8.84
C ASN A 28 -5.54 -4.30 10.18
N VAL A 29 -5.31 -3.23 10.91
CA VAL A 29 -5.93 -2.96 12.21
C VAL A 29 -7.09 -2.00 12.09
N CYS A 30 -6.91 -0.91 11.35
CA CYS A 30 -7.82 0.23 11.30
C CYS A 30 -8.45 0.49 9.92
N GLY A 31 -8.10 -0.29 8.89
CA GLY A 31 -8.63 -0.08 7.53
C GLY A 31 -8.24 1.27 6.93
N MET A 32 -9.14 1.82 6.12
CA MET A 32 -8.96 3.13 5.46
C MET A 32 -8.62 4.26 6.43
N PRO A 33 -9.27 4.40 7.60
CA PRO A 33 -8.89 5.40 8.60
C PRO A 33 -7.44 5.29 9.08
N GLY A 34 -6.87 4.09 9.11
CA GLY A 34 -5.46 3.89 9.44
C GLY A 34 -4.52 4.46 8.37
N VAL A 35 -4.86 4.27 7.10
CA VAL A 35 -4.14 4.85 5.97
C VAL A 35 -4.19 6.38 6.03
N ASP A 36 -5.38 6.94 6.24
CA ASP A 36 -5.58 8.39 6.37
C ASP A 36 -4.76 8.99 7.51
N TYR A 37 -4.74 8.32 8.66
CA TYR A 37 -3.94 8.75 9.80
C TYR A 37 -2.43 8.80 9.50
N MET A 38 -1.90 7.80 8.76
CA MET A 38 -0.48 7.79 8.39
C MET A 38 -0.15 8.94 7.43
N ILE A 39 -1.01 9.19 6.46
CA ILE A 39 -0.84 10.30 5.50
C ILE A 39 -0.89 11.65 6.23
N GLU A 40 -1.88 11.86 7.09
CA GLU A 40 -2.00 13.09 7.88
C GLU A 40 -0.77 13.30 8.78
N ASN A 41 -0.31 12.26 9.46
CA ASN A 41 0.89 12.34 10.29
C ASN A 41 2.13 12.70 9.48
N ALA A 42 2.26 12.17 8.25
CA ALA A 42 3.37 12.46 7.35
C ALA A 42 3.41 13.92 6.88
N ASN A 43 2.25 14.57 6.73
CA ASN A 43 2.16 15.96 6.28
C ASN A 43 2.83 16.96 7.25
N HIS A 44 3.05 16.56 8.50
CA HIS A 44 3.74 17.35 9.51
C HIS A 44 5.23 17.02 9.66
N ALA A 45 5.73 16.07 8.87
CA ALA A 45 7.11 15.60 8.96
C ALA A 45 8.03 16.34 7.97
N PRO A 46 9.32 16.58 8.33
CA PRO A 46 10.30 17.22 7.43
C PRO A 46 10.90 16.24 6.40
N LEU A 47 10.13 15.24 5.98
CA LEU A 47 10.51 14.20 5.03
C LEU A 47 9.38 14.00 4.04
N LYS A 48 9.69 13.74 2.77
CA LYS A 48 8.68 13.41 1.77
C LYS A 48 8.29 11.94 1.90
N PHE A 49 6.97 11.69 1.95
CA PHE A 49 6.43 10.33 1.93
C PHE A 49 5.61 10.12 0.66
N TYR A 50 5.87 9.01 -0.03
CA TYR A 50 5.13 8.56 -1.19
C TYR A 50 4.37 7.30 -0.79
N PHE A 51 3.10 7.45 -0.44
CA PHE A 51 2.26 6.33 0.01
C PHE A 51 1.72 5.53 -1.17
N GLY A 52 1.72 4.21 -0.99
CA GLY A 52 0.98 3.27 -1.82
C GLY A 52 -0.38 2.91 -1.23
N ALA A 53 -1.32 2.50 -2.08
CA ALA A 53 -2.56 1.89 -1.65
C ALA A 53 -2.29 0.44 -1.22
N PRO A 54 -2.56 0.03 0.03
CA PRO A 54 -2.37 -1.35 0.46
C PRO A 54 -3.19 -2.32 -0.40
N SER A 55 -2.53 -3.27 -1.04
CA SER A 55 -3.17 -4.19 -1.98
C SER A 55 -3.76 -5.44 -1.30
N CYS A 56 -3.15 -5.91 -0.22
CA CYS A 56 -3.45 -7.17 0.46
C CYS A 56 -3.72 -6.93 1.94
N VAL A 57 -4.98 -6.62 2.29
CA VAL A 57 -5.43 -6.42 3.67
C VAL A 57 -6.74 -7.20 3.87
N PRO A 58 -6.70 -8.32 4.60
CA PRO A 58 -5.54 -9.01 5.16
C PRO A 58 -4.58 -9.56 4.10
N ALA A 59 -3.39 -9.98 4.52
CA ALA A 59 -2.37 -10.53 3.62
C ALA A 59 -2.81 -11.84 2.97
N THR A 60 -3.53 -12.68 3.71
CA THR A 60 -4.13 -13.94 3.23
C THR A 60 -5.55 -14.11 3.77
N GLU A 61 -6.34 -14.99 3.14
CA GLU A 61 -7.69 -15.34 3.59
C GLU A 61 -7.72 -16.04 4.97
N PHE A 62 -6.58 -16.55 5.43
CA PHE A 62 -6.44 -17.23 6.70
C PHE A 62 -6.08 -16.30 7.86
N ASP A 63 -5.72 -15.06 7.55
CA ASP A 63 -5.32 -14.09 8.56
C ASP A 63 -6.52 -13.43 9.22
N SER A 64 -6.44 -13.28 10.53
CA SER A 64 -7.37 -12.44 11.28
C SER A 64 -6.92 -10.99 11.22
N ALA A 65 -7.74 -10.13 10.68
CA ALA A 65 -7.46 -8.69 10.59
C ALA A 65 -8.59 -7.89 11.25
N GLY A 66 -8.28 -6.67 11.69
CA GLY A 66 -9.26 -5.72 12.22
C GLY A 66 -10.08 -5.05 11.11
N ALA A 67 -9.60 -5.10 9.86
CA ALA A 67 -10.27 -4.54 8.70
C ALA A 67 -9.90 -5.30 7.42
N VAL A 68 -10.69 -5.07 6.37
CA VAL A 68 -10.46 -5.57 5.02
C VAL A 68 -10.41 -4.37 4.07
N ILE A 69 -9.46 -4.36 3.12
CA ILE A 69 -9.41 -3.41 2.01
C ILE A 69 -9.68 -4.18 0.72
N ASN A 70 -10.87 -4.02 0.20
CA ASN A 70 -11.32 -4.67 -1.03
C ASN A 70 -10.95 -3.87 -2.29
N ALA A 71 -11.29 -4.38 -3.48
CA ALA A 71 -10.97 -3.73 -4.75
C ALA A 71 -11.61 -2.34 -4.91
N HIS A 72 -12.77 -2.10 -4.33
CA HIS A 72 -13.43 -0.79 -4.34
C HIS A 72 -12.66 0.22 -3.47
N ASP A 73 -12.22 -0.19 -2.28
CA ASP A 73 -11.42 0.65 -1.39
C ASP A 73 -10.07 1.00 -2.02
N VAL A 74 -9.43 0.03 -2.68
CA VAL A 74 -8.19 0.24 -3.45
C VAL A 74 -8.41 1.26 -4.58
N ASP A 75 -9.52 1.14 -5.31
CA ASP A 75 -9.85 2.08 -6.38
C ASP A 75 -10.03 3.51 -5.83
N GLN A 76 -10.73 3.66 -4.69
CA GLN A 76 -10.87 4.95 -4.01
C GLN A 76 -9.53 5.54 -3.57
N LEU A 77 -8.63 4.72 -3.01
CA LEU A 77 -7.29 5.17 -2.63
C LEU A 77 -6.50 5.62 -3.86
N LEU A 78 -6.49 4.82 -4.92
CA LEU A 78 -5.73 5.11 -6.13
C LEU A 78 -6.24 6.35 -6.90
N GLN A 79 -7.47 6.78 -6.65
CA GLN A 79 -8.01 8.03 -7.20
C GLN A 79 -7.38 9.28 -6.58
N ARG A 80 -6.80 9.16 -5.39
CA ARG A 80 -6.24 10.29 -4.61
C ARG A 80 -4.87 10.70 -5.11
N ASP A 81 -4.58 12.01 -5.03
CA ASP A 81 -3.27 12.57 -5.41
C ASP A 81 -2.15 12.24 -4.41
N ASP A 82 -2.48 11.96 -3.16
CA ASP A 82 -1.54 11.62 -2.08
C ASP A 82 -1.21 10.11 -2.00
N ILE A 83 -1.82 9.30 -2.86
CA ILE A 83 -1.49 7.90 -3.09
C ILE A 83 -0.80 7.77 -4.45
N HIS A 84 0.39 7.22 -4.48
CA HIS A 84 1.27 7.29 -5.65
C HIS A 84 1.36 6.00 -6.46
N PHE A 85 1.01 4.84 -5.87
CA PHE A 85 1.13 3.53 -6.51
C PHE A 85 0.22 2.49 -5.83
N LEU A 86 0.01 1.36 -6.47
CA LEU A 86 -0.53 0.18 -5.80
C LEU A 86 0.61 -0.51 -5.07
N ALA A 87 0.51 -0.56 -3.74
CA ALA A 87 1.55 -1.15 -2.91
C ALA A 87 1.59 -2.67 -3.07
N GLU A 88 2.63 -3.26 -2.56
CA GLU A 88 3.07 -4.63 -2.73
C GLU A 88 1.93 -5.65 -2.95
N MET A 89 1.78 -6.10 -4.19
CA MET A 89 0.84 -7.19 -4.53
C MET A 89 1.47 -8.53 -4.10
N MET A 90 1.23 -8.92 -2.85
CA MET A 90 1.75 -10.16 -2.28
C MET A 90 1.06 -11.40 -2.83
N ASN A 91 -0.21 -11.28 -3.25
CA ASN A 91 -0.98 -12.40 -3.82
C ASN A 91 -0.63 -12.62 -5.30
N TYR A 92 0.66 -12.92 -5.59
CA TYR A 92 1.11 -13.20 -6.95
C TYR A 92 0.46 -14.46 -7.55
N THR A 93 0.09 -15.42 -6.73
CA THR A 93 -0.66 -16.61 -7.17
C THR A 93 -2.01 -16.20 -7.76
N GLY A 94 -2.73 -15.31 -7.06
CA GLY A 94 -3.99 -14.77 -7.56
C GLY A 94 -3.81 -13.97 -8.87
N VAL A 95 -2.67 -13.30 -9.06
CA VAL A 95 -2.35 -12.65 -10.34
C VAL A 95 -2.19 -13.67 -11.46
N VAL A 96 -1.44 -14.73 -11.23
CA VAL A 96 -1.18 -15.80 -12.22
C VAL A 96 -2.47 -16.57 -12.56
N GLU A 97 -3.30 -16.82 -11.56
CA GLU A 97 -4.57 -17.56 -11.71
C GLU A 97 -5.73 -16.66 -12.17
N ASN A 98 -5.49 -15.35 -12.34
CA ASN A 98 -6.51 -14.36 -12.71
C ASN A 98 -7.66 -14.29 -11.69
N ASP A 99 -7.35 -14.29 -10.41
CA ASP A 99 -8.33 -14.07 -9.36
C ASP A 99 -9.07 -12.75 -9.58
N ALA A 100 -10.40 -12.78 -9.49
CA ALA A 100 -11.23 -11.65 -9.88
C ALA A 100 -11.00 -10.41 -9.00
N GLU A 101 -10.83 -10.59 -7.70
CA GLU A 101 -10.61 -9.48 -6.74
C GLU A 101 -9.20 -8.87 -6.96
N VAL A 102 -8.19 -9.72 -7.13
CA VAL A 102 -6.82 -9.29 -7.41
C VAL A 102 -6.74 -8.52 -8.72
N MET A 103 -7.35 -9.06 -9.78
CA MET A 103 -7.35 -8.40 -11.10
C MET A 103 -8.07 -7.06 -11.09
N GLN A 104 -9.15 -6.89 -10.30
CA GLN A 104 -9.81 -5.61 -10.15
C GLN A 104 -8.91 -4.55 -9.54
N LYS A 105 -8.09 -4.90 -8.54
CA LYS A 105 -7.09 -4.01 -7.93
C LYS A 105 -6.02 -3.57 -8.93
N LEU A 106 -5.49 -4.52 -9.71
CA LEU A 106 -4.53 -4.22 -10.79
C LEU A 106 -5.14 -3.31 -11.86
N HIS A 107 -6.36 -3.61 -12.30
CA HIS A 107 -7.07 -2.77 -13.26
C HIS A 107 -7.35 -1.36 -12.71
N ALA A 108 -7.61 -1.21 -11.41
CA ALA A 108 -7.74 0.10 -10.78
C ALA A 108 -6.43 0.91 -10.90
N ALA A 109 -5.28 0.29 -10.60
CA ALA A 109 -3.99 0.96 -10.77
C ALA A 109 -3.74 1.41 -12.22
N HIS A 110 -4.04 0.55 -13.19
CA HIS A 110 -3.92 0.91 -14.60
C HIS A 110 -4.86 2.05 -15.00
N ARG A 111 -6.13 2.04 -14.54
CA ARG A 111 -7.07 3.14 -14.83
C ARG A 111 -6.58 4.49 -14.31
N HIS A 112 -5.97 4.51 -13.13
CA HIS A 112 -5.44 5.73 -12.51
C HIS A 112 -3.99 6.03 -12.93
N HIS A 113 -3.43 5.29 -13.89
CA HIS A 113 -2.06 5.46 -14.39
C HIS A 113 -1.00 5.41 -13.27
N LYS A 114 -1.20 4.58 -12.27
CA LYS A 114 -0.29 4.40 -11.15
C LYS A 114 0.51 3.12 -11.26
N PRO A 115 1.81 3.14 -10.92
CA PRO A 115 2.63 1.94 -10.91
C PRO A 115 2.11 0.91 -9.94
N ILE A 116 2.47 -0.34 -10.20
CA ILE A 116 2.16 -1.50 -9.36
C ILE A 116 3.47 -2.04 -8.82
N ASP A 117 3.53 -2.25 -7.51
CA ASP A 117 4.61 -2.95 -6.85
C ASP A 117 4.18 -4.36 -6.45
N GLY A 118 5.13 -5.26 -6.24
CA GLY A 118 4.85 -6.62 -5.84
C GLY A 118 6.08 -7.52 -5.87
N HIS A 119 5.86 -8.80 -5.53
CA HIS A 119 6.87 -9.83 -5.65
C HIS A 119 6.28 -11.11 -6.23
N ALA A 120 7.12 -11.91 -6.85
CA ALA A 120 6.75 -13.20 -7.44
C ALA A 120 7.87 -14.20 -7.23
N PRO A 121 8.09 -14.68 -5.96
CA PRO A 121 9.19 -15.57 -5.67
C PRO A 121 9.07 -16.88 -6.45
N GLU A 122 10.20 -17.36 -6.95
CA GLU A 122 10.33 -18.64 -7.68
C GLU A 122 9.60 -18.71 -9.04
N LEU A 123 8.85 -17.69 -9.46
CA LEU A 123 8.30 -17.67 -10.81
C LEU A 123 9.41 -17.57 -11.85
N LYS A 124 9.24 -18.31 -12.95
CA LYS A 124 10.14 -18.37 -14.11
C LYS A 124 9.32 -18.43 -15.38
N GLY A 125 9.85 -17.85 -16.44
CA GLY A 125 9.18 -17.79 -17.74
C GLY A 125 8.75 -16.37 -18.09
N ASP A 126 8.05 -16.26 -19.21
CA ASP A 126 7.53 -14.99 -19.75
C ASP A 126 6.17 -14.63 -19.14
#